data_37f349ea3c6b0714195d218afe253d25
#
_entry.id   37f349ea3c6b0714195d218afe253d25
#
_cell.length_a   1.000
_cell.length_b   1.000
_cell.length_c   1.000
_cell.angle_alpha   90.00
_cell.angle_beta   90.00
_cell.angle_gamma   90.00
#
_symmetry.space_group_name_H-M   'P 1'
#
loop_
_entity.id
_entity.type
_entity.pdbx_description
1 polymer ?
#
loop_
_entity_poly.entity_id
_entity_poly.type
_entity_poly.pdbx_seq_one_letter_code
_entity_poly.pdbx_strand_id
1 'polypeptide(L)'
;MSVQSAQSMPSKEEFFTSFSFEKEIERAKWYKDDLDKGGWKEAHRSPGHVYWIKTFPEDEVPINVLSSIDLPLSAEMYMEIVDRKNLDKRRKWDRAFVDHEILETYPDDKGVVRFMRYPTSFPLWDRSFILFFPPLKEIDWYGKRAFIQIQKNAWHPSKPEGADGLVRATNGGNFIVIIPDESNPSAACTLFSLSKNNYNGWLPTKHIEWIVGRKVSASFNLYLANMVDGYEKYFKQK
;
A
#
# COMPACT_ATOMS: atom_id res chain seq x y z
N MET A 1 -22.06 -2.12 -25.10
CA MET A 1 -20.81 -2.64 -24.51
C MET A 1 -19.66 -1.98 -25.24
N SER A 2 -19.09 -0.89 -24.72
CA SER A 2 -17.92 -0.23 -25.31
C SER A 2 -16.70 -0.99 -24.86
N VAL A 3 -16.02 -1.61 -25.80
CA VAL A 3 -14.67 -2.16 -25.60
C VAL A 3 -13.77 -0.96 -25.28
N GLN A 4 -13.44 -0.77 -24.02
CA GLN A 4 -12.36 0.13 -23.66
C GLN A 4 -11.10 -0.38 -24.35
N SER A 5 -10.53 0.46 -25.21
CA SER A 5 -9.27 0.20 -25.87
C SER A 5 -8.24 -0.15 -24.78
N ALA A 6 -7.67 -1.35 -24.87
CA ALA A 6 -6.54 -1.73 -24.05
C ALA A 6 -5.47 -0.66 -24.25
N GLN A 7 -5.28 0.23 -23.28
CA GLN A 7 -4.13 1.09 -23.23
C GLN A 7 -2.92 0.16 -23.24
N SER A 8 -2.08 0.31 -24.27
CA SER A 8 -0.82 -0.44 -24.36
C SER A 8 -0.01 -0.11 -23.11
N MET A 9 0.18 -1.11 -22.25
CA MET A 9 1.03 -0.96 -21.10
C MET A 9 2.43 -0.55 -21.54
N PRO A 10 3.07 0.40 -20.86
CA PRO A 10 4.42 0.81 -21.19
C PRO A 10 5.35 -0.38 -21.17
N SER A 11 6.31 -0.43 -22.06
CA SER A 11 7.37 -1.43 -22.05
C SER A 11 8.13 -1.35 -20.70
N LYS A 12 8.86 -2.42 -20.35
CA LYS A 12 9.68 -2.42 -19.13
C LYS A 12 10.61 -1.21 -19.07
N GLU A 13 11.23 -0.85 -20.19
CA GLU A 13 12.15 0.28 -20.30
C GLU A 13 11.43 1.62 -20.07
N GLU A 14 10.26 1.81 -20.67
CA GLU A 14 9.43 3.00 -20.47
C GLU A 14 8.96 3.14 -19.03
N PHE A 15 8.61 2.03 -18.37
CA PHE A 15 8.21 2.04 -16.97
C PHE A 15 9.36 2.50 -16.07
N PHE A 16 10.58 1.98 -16.27
CA PHE A 16 11.75 2.39 -15.49
C PHE A 16 12.23 3.81 -15.80
N THR A 17 12.15 4.24 -17.04
CA THR A 17 12.52 5.62 -17.43
C THR A 17 11.53 6.66 -16.90
N SER A 18 10.27 6.29 -16.69
CA SER A 18 9.25 7.17 -16.14
C SER A 18 9.20 7.21 -14.60
N PHE A 19 9.79 6.22 -13.92
CA PHE A 19 9.81 6.17 -12.46
C PHE A 19 10.91 7.09 -11.89
N SER A 20 10.54 7.98 -10.98
CA SER A 20 11.47 8.85 -10.25
C SER A 20 11.10 8.88 -8.77
N PHE A 21 12.05 8.55 -7.91
CA PHE A 21 11.90 8.67 -6.48
C PHE A 21 11.62 10.11 -6.04
N GLU A 22 12.29 11.07 -6.67
CA GLU A 22 12.14 12.49 -6.36
C GLU A 22 10.69 12.93 -6.56
N LYS A 23 10.08 12.58 -7.70
CA LYS A 23 8.66 12.86 -7.98
C LYS A 23 7.72 12.17 -6.99
N GLU A 24 8.01 10.94 -6.58
CA GLU A 24 7.16 10.23 -5.62
C GLU A 24 7.29 10.81 -4.20
N ILE A 25 8.48 11.27 -3.80
CA ILE A 25 8.71 11.97 -2.53
C ILE A 25 7.97 13.32 -2.53
N GLU A 26 8.12 14.12 -3.59
CA GLU A 26 7.39 15.37 -3.75
C GLU A 26 5.87 15.14 -3.71
N ARG A 27 5.38 14.10 -4.38
CA ARG A 27 3.97 13.71 -4.34
C ARG A 27 3.51 13.34 -2.92
N ALA A 28 4.31 12.57 -2.17
CA ALA A 28 3.98 12.22 -0.79
C ALA A 28 3.93 13.47 0.11
N LYS A 29 4.88 14.39 -0.04
CA LYS A 29 4.89 15.67 0.67
C LYS A 29 3.67 16.52 0.28
N TRP A 30 3.32 16.57 -1.01
CA TRP A 30 2.13 17.27 -1.47
C TRP A 30 0.84 16.76 -0.78
N TYR A 31 0.67 15.44 -0.64
CA TYR A 31 -0.49 14.87 0.06
C TYR A 31 -0.51 15.25 1.55
N LYS A 32 0.66 15.29 2.19
CA LYS A 32 0.77 15.73 3.59
C LYS A 32 0.39 17.21 3.74
N ASP A 33 0.93 18.05 2.87
CA ASP A 33 0.66 19.49 2.86
C ASP A 33 -0.82 19.79 2.54
N ASP A 34 -1.42 19.03 1.60
CA ASP A 34 -2.84 19.16 1.27
C ASP A 34 -3.74 18.70 2.42
N LEU A 35 -3.35 17.67 3.17
CA LEU A 35 -4.03 17.27 4.40
C LEU A 35 -3.99 18.39 5.44
N ASP A 36 -2.83 19.02 5.65
CA ASP A 36 -2.64 20.09 6.63
C ASP A 36 -3.40 21.37 6.27
N LYS A 37 -3.59 21.64 4.98
CA LYS A 37 -4.43 22.74 4.48
C LYS A 37 -5.92 22.51 4.74
N GLY A 38 -6.33 21.29 5.05
CA GLY A 38 -7.72 20.91 5.28
C GLY A 38 -8.46 20.45 4.02
N GLY A 39 -9.76 20.18 4.17
CA GLY A 39 -10.60 19.68 3.08
C GLY A 39 -10.61 18.15 2.95
N TRP A 40 -9.90 17.44 3.80
CA TRP A 40 -10.02 15.99 3.98
C TRP A 40 -11.08 15.69 5.03
N LYS A 41 -11.97 14.77 4.72
CA LYS A 41 -12.98 14.26 5.66
C LYS A 41 -12.33 13.19 6.54
N GLU A 42 -12.32 13.40 7.84
CA GLU A 42 -11.96 12.35 8.78
C GLU A 42 -12.99 11.22 8.70
N ALA A 43 -12.58 10.06 8.28
CA ALA A 43 -13.43 8.89 8.14
C ALA A 43 -13.45 8.03 9.38
N HIS A 44 -12.35 8.01 10.11
CA HIS A 44 -12.20 7.27 11.36
C HIS A 44 -11.04 7.80 12.18
N ARG A 45 -11.20 7.78 13.51
CA ARG A 45 -10.15 8.04 14.49
C ARG A 45 -10.26 7.09 15.66
N SER A 46 -9.14 6.54 16.09
CA SER A 46 -8.98 5.86 17.38
C SER A 46 -7.55 6.07 17.91
N PRO A 47 -7.26 5.69 19.17
CA PRO A 47 -5.90 5.82 19.69
C PRO A 47 -4.87 5.17 18.76
N GLY A 48 -3.86 5.93 18.38
CA GLY A 48 -2.75 5.47 17.53
C GLY A 48 -3.08 5.39 16.03
N HIS A 49 -4.29 5.70 15.56
CA HIS A 49 -4.54 5.74 14.13
C HIS A 49 -5.71 6.62 13.69
N VAL A 50 -5.56 7.23 12.53
CA VAL A 50 -6.58 8.08 11.91
C VAL A 50 -6.57 7.86 10.39
N TYR A 51 -7.77 7.93 9.80
CA TYR A 51 -8.00 7.82 8.36
C TYR A 51 -8.76 9.03 7.85
N TRP A 52 -8.31 9.57 6.73
CA TRP A 52 -8.97 10.66 6.02
C TRP A 52 -9.30 10.25 4.60
N ILE A 53 -10.41 10.75 4.08
CA ILE A 53 -10.85 10.53 2.70
C ILE A 53 -11.01 11.87 2.00
N LYS A 54 -10.54 11.94 0.77
CA LYS A 54 -10.80 13.02 -0.17
C LYS A 54 -11.04 12.45 -1.56
N THR A 55 -11.99 13.03 -2.28
CA THR A 55 -12.27 12.69 -3.66
C THR A 55 -11.69 13.75 -4.58
N PHE A 56 -10.94 13.32 -5.57
CA PHE A 56 -10.42 14.13 -6.67
C PHE A 56 -11.11 13.69 -7.96
N PRO A 57 -12.20 14.36 -8.40
CA PRO A 57 -13.06 13.86 -9.49
C PRO A 57 -12.34 13.68 -10.82
N GLU A 58 -11.29 14.48 -11.06
CA GLU A 58 -10.51 14.46 -12.31
C GLU A 58 -9.48 13.33 -12.36
N ASP A 59 -9.25 12.64 -11.23
CA ASP A 59 -8.29 11.54 -11.16
C ASP A 59 -8.88 10.24 -11.74
N GLU A 60 -8.06 9.45 -12.42
CA GLU A 60 -8.42 8.09 -12.86
C GLU A 60 -8.88 7.21 -11.69
N VAL A 61 -8.26 7.39 -10.52
CA VAL A 61 -8.65 6.77 -9.26
C VAL A 61 -9.05 7.87 -8.28
N PRO A 62 -10.33 8.30 -8.28
CA PRO A 62 -10.73 9.54 -7.62
C PRO A 62 -10.72 9.48 -6.10
N ILE A 63 -10.94 8.30 -5.49
CA ILE A 63 -11.01 8.17 -4.04
C ILE A 63 -9.61 7.96 -3.49
N ASN A 64 -9.19 8.88 -2.65
CA ASN A 64 -7.91 8.85 -1.96
C ASN A 64 -8.13 8.69 -0.45
N VAL A 65 -7.43 7.75 0.15
CA VAL A 65 -7.45 7.50 1.59
C VAL A 65 -6.06 7.75 2.15
N LEU A 66 -5.92 8.76 2.99
CA LEU A 66 -4.72 8.96 3.80
C LEU A 66 -4.89 8.28 5.15
N SER A 67 -3.80 7.81 5.71
CA SER A 67 -3.77 7.34 7.08
C SER A 67 -2.49 7.74 7.80
N SER A 68 -2.61 7.95 9.11
CA SER A 68 -1.48 8.03 10.04
C SER A 68 -1.68 6.99 11.12
N ILE A 69 -0.67 6.16 11.34
CA ILE A 69 -0.77 4.95 12.14
C ILE A 69 0.49 4.81 12.98
N ASP A 70 0.33 4.84 14.29
CA ASP A 70 1.42 4.62 15.23
C ASP A 70 1.61 3.12 15.46
N LEU A 71 2.82 2.65 15.27
CA LEU A 71 3.20 1.25 15.48
C LEU A 71 4.09 1.11 16.71
N PRO A 72 3.83 0.11 17.56
CA PRO A 72 4.73 -0.29 18.65
C PRO A 72 5.87 -1.20 18.11
N LEU A 73 6.50 -0.77 17.03
CA LEU A 73 7.62 -1.41 16.34
C LEU A 73 8.52 -0.33 15.78
N SER A 74 9.84 -0.53 15.83
CA SER A 74 10.75 0.39 15.17
C SER A 74 10.56 0.40 13.64
N ALA A 75 11.03 1.45 13.00
CA ALA A 75 11.02 1.52 11.54
C ALA A 75 11.76 0.33 10.90
N GLU A 76 12.90 -0.05 11.47
CA GLU A 76 13.72 -1.18 11.02
C GLU A 76 12.96 -2.51 11.15
N MET A 77 12.26 -2.74 12.27
CA MET A 77 11.41 -3.93 12.46
C MET A 77 10.28 -3.99 11.43
N TYR A 78 9.61 -2.87 11.20
CA TYR A 78 8.57 -2.81 10.16
C TYR A 78 9.14 -3.07 8.77
N MET A 79 10.29 -2.47 8.43
CA MET A 79 10.96 -2.71 7.14
C MET A 79 11.35 -4.18 6.95
N GLU A 80 11.83 -4.83 8.02
CA GLU A 80 12.15 -6.27 7.99
C GLU A 80 10.90 -7.12 7.69
N ILE A 81 9.76 -6.79 8.30
CA ILE A 81 8.48 -7.48 8.06
C ILE A 81 8.04 -7.39 6.60
N VAL A 82 8.18 -6.21 5.98
CA VAL A 82 7.71 -5.96 4.62
C VAL A 82 8.74 -6.29 3.54
N ASP A 83 9.97 -6.63 3.93
CA ASP A 83 11.03 -7.02 3.00
C ASP A 83 10.58 -8.24 2.18
N ARG A 84 10.86 -8.18 0.88
CA ARG A 84 10.59 -9.27 -0.06
C ARG A 84 11.27 -10.58 0.31
N LYS A 85 12.42 -10.53 0.98
CA LYS A 85 13.15 -11.72 1.44
C LYS A 85 12.42 -12.48 2.55
N ASN A 86 11.49 -11.82 3.22
CA ASN A 86 10.76 -12.34 4.37
C ASN A 86 9.29 -12.68 4.07
N LEU A 87 8.89 -12.76 2.79
CA LEU A 87 7.50 -13.08 2.41
C LEU A 87 7.01 -14.40 3.01
N ASP A 88 7.87 -15.42 3.06
CA ASP A 88 7.52 -16.72 3.63
C ASP A 88 7.31 -16.66 5.15
N LYS A 89 8.06 -15.81 5.85
CA LYS A 89 7.81 -15.55 7.27
C LYS A 89 6.49 -14.81 7.45
N ARG A 90 6.21 -13.81 6.60
CA ARG A 90 4.98 -13.03 6.65
C ARG A 90 3.72 -13.88 6.42
N ARG A 91 3.75 -14.82 5.49
CA ARG A 91 2.65 -15.76 5.23
C ARG A 91 2.23 -16.58 6.45
N LYS A 92 3.10 -16.77 7.43
CA LYS A 92 2.81 -17.58 8.64
C LYS A 92 1.89 -16.88 9.63
N TRP A 93 1.79 -15.56 9.58
CA TRP A 93 1.00 -14.79 10.53
C TRP A 93 0.01 -13.80 9.87
N ASP A 94 0.32 -13.27 8.69
CA ASP A 94 -0.52 -12.30 8.01
C ASP A 94 -1.58 -13.02 7.16
N ARG A 95 -2.78 -13.18 7.74
CA ARG A 95 -3.91 -13.85 7.07
C ARG A 95 -4.44 -13.11 5.85
N ALA A 96 -4.21 -11.80 5.75
CA ALA A 96 -4.57 -11.01 4.57
C ALA A 96 -3.57 -11.23 3.41
N PHE A 97 -2.42 -11.85 3.71
CA PHE A 97 -1.33 -12.10 2.78
C PHE A 97 -1.42 -13.51 2.17
N VAL A 98 -2.63 -13.90 1.71
CA VAL A 98 -2.92 -15.30 1.31
C VAL A 98 -2.20 -15.69 0.04
N ASP A 99 -2.29 -14.88 -1.01
CA ASP A 99 -1.68 -15.16 -2.31
C ASP A 99 -0.83 -13.97 -2.76
N HIS A 100 0.46 -14.04 -2.44
CA HIS A 100 1.47 -13.11 -2.93
C HIS A 100 2.55 -13.88 -3.66
N GLU A 101 2.78 -13.51 -4.89
CA GLU A 101 3.78 -14.11 -5.76
C GLU A 101 4.70 -13.02 -6.31
N ILE A 102 6.01 -13.25 -6.25
CA ILE A 102 6.97 -12.42 -6.99
C ILE A 102 6.98 -12.93 -8.42
N LEU A 103 6.45 -12.14 -9.33
CA LEU A 103 6.39 -12.47 -10.76
C LEU A 103 7.71 -12.16 -11.45
N GLU A 104 8.38 -11.09 -11.04
CA GLU A 104 9.63 -10.66 -11.62
C GLU A 104 10.48 -9.92 -10.58
N THR A 105 11.79 -10.16 -10.63
CA THR A 105 12.79 -9.42 -9.87
C THR A 105 13.72 -8.72 -10.86
N TYR A 106 13.88 -7.42 -10.71
CA TYR A 106 14.76 -6.64 -11.55
C TYR A 106 16.19 -6.66 -11.03
N PRO A 107 17.21 -6.69 -11.93
CA PRO A 107 18.61 -6.68 -11.55
C PRO A 107 18.96 -5.38 -10.79
N ASP A 108 20.12 -5.38 -10.13
CA ASP A 108 20.68 -4.24 -9.41
C ASP A 108 19.73 -3.66 -8.34
N ASP A 109 18.92 -4.53 -7.75
CA ASP A 109 17.92 -4.17 -6.72
C ASP A 109 16.93 -3.07 -7.16
N LYS A 110 16.62 -2.98 -8.44
CA LYS A 110 15.68 -1.98 -8.97
C LYS A 110 14.23 -2.20 -8.57
N GLY A 111 13.93 -3.33 -7.93
CA GLY A 111 12.60 -3.63 -7.42
C GLY A 111 12.04 -4.96 -7.88
N VAL A 112 10.76 -5.18 -7.61
CA VAL A 112 10.04 -6.41 -7.95
C VAL A 112 8.64 -6.12 -8.45
N VAL A 113 8.14 -6.97 -9.35
CA VAL A 113 6.72 -7.04 -9.69
C VAL A 113 6.09 -8.17 -8.89
N ARG A 114 4.99 -7.87 -8.21
CA ARG A 114 4.24 -8.83 -7.40
C ARG A 114 2.81 -8.95 -7.87
N PHE A 115 2.32 -10.18 -7.85
CA PHE A 115 0.88 -10.47 -7.84
C PHE A 115 0.41 -10.53 -6.40
N MET A 116 -0.75 -9.93 -6.13
CA MET A 116 -1.36 -9.89 -4.80
C MET A 116 -2.86 -10.14 -4.93
N ARG A 117 -3.38 -11.13 -4.18
CA ARG A 117 -4.82 -11.37 -4.05
C ARG A 117 -5.30 -10.87 -2.71
N TYR A 118 -6.38 -10.11 -2.75
CA TYR A 118 -7.08 -9.61 -1.57
C TYR A 118 -8.44 -10.31 -1.47
N PRO A 119 -8.63 -11.14 -0.44
CA PRO A 119 -9.92 -11.75 -0.20
C PRO A 119 -10.95 -10.67 0.16
N THR A 120 -12.14 -10.79 -0.40
CA THR A 120 -13.27 -9.94 -0.06
C THR A 120 -14.40 -10.78 0.51
N SER A 121 -15.43 -10.13 1.08
CA SER A 121 -16.60 -10.84 1.62
C SER A 121 -17.70 -10.87 0.57
N PHE A 122 -18.44 -11.99 0.49
CA PHE A 122 -19.66 -12.06 -0.33
C PHE A 122 -20.56 -10.83 -0.09
N PRO A 123 -21.14 -10.22 -1.13
CA PRO A 123 -21.23 -10.67 -2.52
C PRO A 123 -20.09 -10.18 -3.43
N LEU A 124 -19.00 -9.69 -2.90
CA LEU A 124 -17.89 -9.18 -3.69
C LEU A 124 -16.92 -10.31 -4.04
N TRP A 125 -16.49 -10.35 -5.31
CA TRP A 125 -15.41 -11.22 -5.74
C TRP A 125 -14.08 -10.72 -5.21
N ASP A 126 -13.14 -11.64 -4.97
CA ASP A 126 -11.79 -11.28 -4.59
C ASP A 126 -11.13 -10.38 -5.65
N ARG A 127 -10.23 -9.54 -5.18
CA ARG A 127 -9.46 -8.61 -6.02
C ARG A 127 -8.04 -9.07 -6.18
N SER A 128 -7.51 -8.88 -7.41
CA SER A 128 -6.09 -9.06 -7.65
C SER A 128 -5.43 -7.75 -8.07
N PHE A 129 -4.19 -7.58 -7.66
CA PHE A 129 -3.32 -6.49 -8.09
C PHE A 129 -2.04 -7.06 -8.69
N ILE A 130 -1.50 -6.39 -9.70
CA ILE A 130 -0.11 -6.54 -10.11
C ILE A 130 0.56 -5.21 -9.83
N LEU A 131 1.55 -5.23 -8.93
CA LEU A 131 2.19 -4.02 -8.44
C LEU A 131 3.70 -4.11 -8.59
N PHE A 132 4.30 -3.02 -9.02
CA PHE A 132 5.72 -2.80 -8.93
C PHE A 132 6.06 -2.17 -7.57
N PHE A 133 7.05 -2.74 -6.92
CA PHE A 133 7.64 -2.28 -5.68
C PHE A 133 9.10 -1.92 -5.97
N PRO A 134 9.46 -0.64 -6.12
CA PRO A 134 10.85 -0.25 -6.09
C PRO A 134 11.48 -0.56 -4.75
N PRO A 135 12.81 -0.52 -4.61
CA PRO A 135 13.46 -0.66 -3.32
C PRO A 135 12.98 0.41 -2.35
N LEU A 136 12.97 0.05 -1.07
CA LEU A 136 12.69 0.99 -0.01
C LEU A 136 13.82 2.03 0.03
N LYS A 137 13.49 3.33 0.14
CA LYS A 137 14.48 4.41 0.11
C LYS A 137 14.41 5.24 1.37
N GLU A 138 15.58 5.55 1.94
CA GLU A 138 15.71 6.56 2.99
C GLU A 138 15.51 7.96 2.39
N ILE A 139 14.75 8.80 3.10
CA ILE A 139 14.36 10.14 2.65
C ILE A 139 14.48 11.16 3.79
N ASP A 140 14.59 12.42 3.43
CA ASP A 140 14.26 13.54 4.31
C ASP A 140 12.75 13.80 4.30
N TRP A 141 12.13 13.68 5.45
CA TRP A 141 10.72 13.95 5.68
C TRP A 141 10.56 15.16 6.61
N TYR A 142 10.55 16.37 6.02
CA TYR A 142 10.47 17.65 6.77
C TYR A 142 11.56 17.80 7.83
N GLY A 143 12.80 17.50 7.46
CA GLY A 143 13.97 17.57 8.35
C GLY A 143 14.18 16.34 9.25
N LYS A 144 13.33 15.32 9.12
CA LYS A 144 13.44 14.06 9.87
C LYS A 144 13.86 12.92 8.95
N ARG A 145 14.68 12.00 9.48
CA ARG A 145 14.99 10.76 8.80
C ARG A 145 13.73 9.90 8.70
N ALA A 146 13.39 9.44 7.51
CA ALA A 146 12.28 8.53 7.28
C ALA A 146 12.59 7.58 6.12
N PHE A 147 11.70 6.64 5.86
CA PHE A 147 11.81 5.74 4.71
C PHE A 147 10.52 5.77 3.91
N ILE A 148 10.61 5.59 2.60
CA ILE A 148 9.44 5.52 1.74
C ILE A 148 9.36 4.17 1.02
N GLN A 149 8.21 3.53 1.12
CA GLN A 149 7.80 2.40 0.31
C GLN A 149 6.77 2.88 -0.73
N ILE A 150 6.99 2.52 -1.98
CA ILE A 150 6.14 2.92 -3.09
C ILE A 150 5.51 1.68 -3.73
N GLN A 151 4.30 1.83 -4.22
CA GLN A 151 3.59 0.81 -4.98
C GLN A 151 3.00 1.46 -6.22
N LYS A 152 3.32 0.93 -7.39
CA LYS A 152 2.79 1.40 -8.68
C LYS A 152 2.04 0.28 -9.37
N ASN A 153 1.00 0.63 -10.10
CA ASN A 153 0.32 -0.32 -10.96
C ASN A 153 1.32 -0.90 -11.98
N ALA A 154 1.25 -2.19 -12.20
CA ALA A 154 2.12 -2.88 -13.13
C ALA A 154 1.32 -3.91 -13.93
N TRP A 155 1.98 -4.53 -14.89
CA TRP A 155 1.45 -5.62 -15.70
C TRP A 155 2.49 -6.73 -15.80
N HIS A 156 2.02 -7.97 -15.97
CA HIS A 156 2.90 -9.10 -16.22
C HIS A 156 2.20 -10.14 -17.11
N PRO A 157 2.88 -10.68 -18.14
CA PRO A 157 2.26 -11.59 -19.11
C PRO A 157 1.80 -12.93 -18.50
N SER A 158 2.39 -13.36 -17.39
CA SER A 158 1.97 -14.61 -16.71
C SER A 158 0.63 -14.50 -15.97
N LYS A 159 0.11 -13.30 -15.78
CA LYS A 159 -1.15 -13.03 -15.08
C LYS A 159 -2.03 -12.06 -15.91
N PRO A 160 -2.46 -12.44 -17.11
CA PRO A 160 -3.34 -11.59 -17.90
C PRO A 160 -4.67 -11.36 -17.17
N GLU A 161 -5.32 -10.25 -17.46
CA GLU A 161 -6.59 -9.89 -16.84
C GLU A 161 -7.66 -10.95 -17.10
N GLY A 162 -8.37 -11.35 -16.06
CA GLY A 162 -9.45 -12.35 -16.12
C GLY A 162 -8.99 -13.80 -16.14
N ALA A 163 -7.71 -14.11 -16.32
CA ALA A 163 -7.22 -15.48 -16.38
C ALA A 163 -7.30 -16.23 -15.03
N ASP A 164 -7.29 -15.49 -13.94
CA ASP A 164 -7.36 -16.03 -12.57
C ASP A 164 -8.79 -16.05 -12.00
N GLY A 165 -9.79 -15.63 -12.79
CA GLY A 165 -11.19 -15.52 -12.36
C GLY A 165 -11.44 -14.41 -11.33
N LEU A 166 -10.44 -13.56 -11.05
CA LEU A 166 -10.50 -12.46 -10.10
C LEU A 166 -10.80 -11.14 -10.80
N VAL A 167 -11.33 -10.19 -10.06
CA VAL A 167 -11.47 -8.81 -10.55
C VAL A 167 -10.12 -8.10 -10.39
N ARG A 168 -9.53 -7.67 -11.51
CA ARG A 168 -8.29 -6.91 -11.49
C ARG A 168 -8.58 -5.48 -10.98
N ALA A 169 -7.95 -5.13 -9.86
CA ALA A 169 -7.97 -3.79 -9.31
C ALA A 169 -6.81 -2.96 -9.87
N THR A 170 -7.00 -1.64 -9.89
CA THR A 170 -6.00 -0.67 -10.35
C THR A 170 -5.44 0.12 -9.17
N ASN A 171 -4.13 0.26 -9.12
CA ASN A 171 -3.44 1.07 -8.13
C ASN A 171 -3.07 2.43 -8.75
N GLY A 172 -3.57 3.51 -8.15
CA GLY A 172 -3.27 4.89 -8.58
C GLY A 172 -1.94 5.44 -8.05
N GLY A 173 -1.07 4.58 -7.53
CA GLY A 173 0.21 4.94 -6.93
C GLY A 173 0.09 5.13 -5.41
N ASN A 174 0.26 4.04 -4.66
CA ASN A 174 0.30 4.08 -3.19
C ASN A 174 1.71 4.40 -2.69
N PHE A 175 1.77 4.96 -1.50
CA PHE A 175 3.02 5.08 -0.75
C PHE A 175 2.80 4.85 0.74
N ILE A 176 3.87 4.51 1.45
CA ILE A 176 3.96 4.48 2.90
C ILE A 176 5.25 5.19 3.28
N VAL A 177 5.16 6.26 4.03
CA VAL A 177 6.30 6.90 4.68
C VAL A 177 6.39 6.35 6.09
N ILE A 178 7.54 5.78 6.43
CA ILE A 178 7.83 5.16 7.72
C ILE A 178 8.71 6.14 8.49
N ILE A 179 8.18 6.70 9.56
CA ILE A 179 8.78 7.79 10.32
C ILE A 179 9.15 7.22 11.71
N PRO A 180 10.44 7.04 12.03
CA PRO A 180 10.86 6.64 13.37
C PRO A 180 10.34 7.62 14.42
N ASP A 181 9.89 7.12 15.58
CA ASP A 181 9.51 7.96 16.70
C ASP A 181 10.76 8.64 17.28
N GLU A 182 10.73 9.96 17.48
CA GLU A 182 11.90 10.71 17.96
C GLU A 182 12.26 10.38 19.41
N SER A 183 11.26 10.07 20.22
CA SER A 183 11.45 9.76 21.64
C SER A 183 11.83 8.30 21.88
N ASN A 184 11.43 7.39 20.98
CA ASN A 184 11.67 5.95 21.10
C ASN A 184 11.90 5.27 19.74
N PRO A 185 12.92 5.67 18.97
CA PRO A 185 13.13 5.19 17.60
C PRO A 185 13.40 3.69 17.50
N SER A 186 13.86 3.06 18.58
CA SER A 186 14.14 1.62 18.62
C SER A 186 12.91 0.75 18.83
N ALA A 187 11.77 1.32 19.19
CA ALA A 187 10.56 0.56 19.55
C ALA A 187 9.27 1.13 18.96
N ALA A 188 9.30 2.29 18.30
CA ALA A 188 8.11 2.89 17.73
C ALA A 188 8.38 3.61 16.39
N CYS A 189 7.38 3.62 15.53
CA CYS A 189 7.37 4.46 14.33
C CYS A 189 5.92 4.84 13.96
N THR A 190 5.78 5.88 13.15
CA THR A 190 4.50 6.25 12.55
C THR A 190 4.51 5.93 11.06
N LEU A 191 3.47 5.31 10.56
CA LEU A 191 3.23 5.13 9.13
C LEU A 191 2.29 6.22 8.63
N PHE A 192 2.76 7.07 7.73
CA PHE A 192 1.92 7.98 6.95
C PHE A 192 1.73 7.38 5.56
N SER A 193 0.50 7.07 5.17
CA SER A 193 0.26 6.35 3.93
C SER A 193 -0.86 6.90 3.09
N LEU A 194 -0.72 6.73 1.77
CA LEU A 194 -1.77 6.91 0.78
C LEU A 194 -2.21 5.56 0.23
N SER A 195 -3.51 5.30 0.28
CA SER A 195 -4.18 4.23 -0.46
C SER A 195 -5.08 4.86 -1.53
N LYS A 196 -4.68 4.70 -2.78
CA LYS A 196 -5.36 5.18 -3.97
C LYS A 196 -5.61 3.98 -4.88
N ASN A 197 -6.74 3.29 -4.66
CA ASN A 197 -7.04 2.04 -5.34
C ASN A 197 -8.46 2.08 -5.93
N ASN A 198 -8.56 1.71 -7.21
CA ASN A 198 -9.83 1.38 -7.83
C ASN A 198 -10.02 -0.14 -7.78
N TYR A 199 -10.97 -0.59 -6.99
CA TYR A 199 -11.24 -2.02 -6.83
C TYR A 199 -12.00 -2.62 -8.02
N ASN A 200 -12.36 -1.81 -9.01
CA ASN A 200 -13.11 -2.18 -10.21
C ASN A 200 -14.36 -3.05 -9.94
N GLY A 201 -15.10 -3.37 -10.99
CA GLY A 201 -16.37 -4.08 -10.85
C GLY A 201 -17.47 -3.20 -10.22
N TRP A 202 -18.52 -3.85 -9.72
CA TRP A 202 -19.64 -3.14 -9.10
C TRP A 202 -19.34 -2.86 -7.61
N LEU A 203 -18.72 -1.72 -7.32
CA LEU A 203 -18.54 -1.24 -5.96
C LEU A 203 -18.87 0.26 -5.92
N PRO A 204 -20.08 0.65 -5.47
CA PRO A 204 -20.46 2.05 -5.36
C PRO A 204 -19.54 2.83 -4.44
N THR A 205 -19.18 4.06 -4.80
CA THR A 205 -18.31 4.97 -4.05
C THR A 205 -18.69 5.11 -2.57
N LYS A 206 -20.01 5.22 -2.28
CA LYS A 206 -20.54 5.29 -0.91
C LYS A 206 -20.18 4.08 -0.05
N HIS A 207 -20.00 2.90 -0.64
CA HIS A 207 -19.58 1.70 0.08
C HIS A 207 -18.11 1.74 0.45
N ILE A 208 -17.27 2.38 -0.36
CA ILE A 208 -15.84 2.55 -0.04
C ILE A 208 -15.69 3.42 1.22
N GLU A 209 -16.38 4.54 1.31
CA GLU A 209 -16.38 5.38 2.51
C GLU A 209 -16.84 4.62 3.76
N TRP A 210 -17.90 3.83 3.62
CA TRP A 210 -18.40 3.00 4.73
C TRP A 210 -17.41 1.90 5.15
N ILE A 211 -16.77 1.23 4.16
CA ILE A 211 -15.75 0.21 4.41
C ILE A 211 -14.57 0.83 5.17
N VAL A 212 -14.05 1.97 4.70
CA VAL A 212 -12.92 2.65 5.34
C VAL A 212 -13.29 3.07 6.76
N GLY A 213 -14.48 3.67 6.94
CA GLY A 213 -14.89 4.17 8.26
C GLY A 213 -15.19 3.10 9.31
N ARG A 214 -15.57 1.89 8.91
CA ARG A 214 -16.04 0.86 9.88
C ARG A 214 -15.25 -0.44 9.84
N LYS A 215 -14.98 -0.98 8.64
CA LYS A 215 -14.33 -2.30 8.52
C LYS A 215 -12.81 -2.22 8.58
N VAL A 216 -12.21 -1.22 7.97
CA VAL A 216 -10.74 -1.08 7.94
C VAL A 216 -10.20 -0.92 9.37
N SER A 217 -10.87 -0.11 10.19
CA SER A 217 -10.46 0.12 11.58
C SER A 217 -10.45 -1.15 12.44
N ALA A 218 -11.55 -1.92 12.42
CA ALA A 218 -11.64 -3.14 13.22
C ALA A 218 -10.63 -4.22 12.75
N SER A 219 -10.49 -4.37 11.44
CA SER A 219 -9.52 -5.30 10.85
C SER A 219 -8.08 -4.86 11.10
N PHE A 220 -7.85 -3.56 11.20
CA PHE A 220 -6.52 -2.99 11.38
C PHE A 220 -5.96 -3.25 12.78
N ASN A 221 -6.75 -3.11 13.84
CA ASN A 221 -6.30 -3.43 15.20
C ASN A 221 -5.87 -4.89 15.33
N LEU A 222 -6.64 -5.80 14.70
CA LEU A 222 -6.27 -7.21 14.65
C LEU A 222 -4.98 -7.43 13.82
N TYR A 223 -4.83 -6.72 12.72
CA TYR A 223 -3.62 -6.78 11.90
C TYR A 223 -2.39 -6.30 12.67
N LEU A 224 -2.50 -5.19 13.41
CA LEU A 224 -1.41 -4.69 14.25
C LEU A 224 -1.00 -5.69 15.33
N ALA A 225 -1.98 -6.25 16.05
CA ALA A 225 -1.68 -7.27 17.06
C ALA A 225 -0.97 -8.47 16.44
N ASN A 226 -1.49 -8.99 15.30
CA ASN A 226 -0.87 -10.09 14.59
C ASN A 226 0.52 -9.74 14.05
N MET A 227 0.78 -8.49 13.67
CA MET A 227 2.09 -8.03 13.20
C MET A 227 3.12 -8.05 14.32
N VAL A 228 2.76 -7.54 15.49
CA VAL A 228 3.64 -7.54 16.68
C VAL A 228 3.96 -8.97 17.10
N ASP A 229 2.92 -9.81 17.26
CA ASP A 229 3.10 -11.22 17.60
C ASP A 229 3.90 -11.99 16.55
N GLY A 230 3.65 -11.70 15.27
CA GLY A 230 4.35 -12.29 14.14
C GLY A 230 5.84 -11.88 14.13
N TYR A 231 6.14 -10.62 14.44
CA TYR A 231 7.52 -10.17 14.56
C TYR A 231 8.25 -10.91 15.69
N GLU A 232 7.69 -10.93 16.88
CA GLU A 232 8.28 -11.61 18.04
C GLU A 232 8.53 -13.10 17.76
N LYS A 233 7.59 -13.76 17.09
CA LYS A 233 7.66 -15.20 16.86
C LYS A 233 8.55 -15.63 15.70
N TYR A 234 8.62 -14.85 14.62
CA TYR A 234 9.24 -15.31 13.38
C TYR A 234 10.45 -14.49 12.94
N PHE A 235 10.64 -13.29 13.50
CA PHE A 235 11.74 -12.40 13.12
C PHE A 235 12.78 -12.24 14.24
N LYS A 236 12.34 -12.19 15.48
CA LYS A 236 13.23 -12.00 16.65
C LYS A 236 13.97 -13.27 17.07
N GLN A 237 13.66 -14.42 16.48
CA GLN A 237 14.41 -15.67 16.78
C GLN A 237 15.85 -15.53 16.24
N LYS A 238 16.81 -15.60 17.18
CA LYS A 238 18.24 -15.68 16.91
C LYS A 238 18.61 -17.03 16.28
#